data_5396dba62f26a743d65a8e07bd6dbdee
#
_entry.id   5396dba62f26a743d65a8e07bd6dbdee
#
_cell.length_a   1.000
_cell.length_b   1.000
_cell.length_c   1.000
_cell.angle_alpha   90.00
_cell.angle_beta   90.00
_cell.angle_gamma   90.00
#
_symmetry.space_group_name_H-M   'P 1'
#
loop_
_entity.id
_entity.type
_entity.pdbx_description
1 polymer ?
#
loop_
_entity_poly.entity_id
_entity_poly.type
_entity_poly.pdbx_seq_one_letter_code
_entity_poly.pdbx_strand_id
1 'polypeptide(L)'
;MFKHAKSLRRVGAQAILSAALLFAAAGPLAVAPTPAFAADAPQQNAVRPNSAQYKYQKDELAAFCHFGPNTFNEIEWGEHYGNKAPSEIFTLTEDFDAENYVKTIKEAGFTRLVVTAKHHDGFCTWQSDLTEYDMGGVTQYKGGKGDILAELSAACTKYDLDMGLYLSPWDIHDPSYGYSNGEAPGIGTSTDPKVNYNFYYDGQLREILGNSKYGNKGKFVEVWMDGAKGSGANAQVYDFQRWYNTIHELEGDDCQIFQGGDFAGIRWIGNENGLAHDTTWGPCKTDKNAKDGFNTNLSGGYSKGFPDGDKWLVPEADARITSGWFWGTTKNTPKTLTDLGNMYFQSVGHGAPLLLNVPPNNKGKLDPAIADRVREFGQNIK
;
A
#
# COMPACT_ATOMS: atom_id res chain seq x y z
N MET A 1 -57.15 -5.74 -26.92
CA MET A 1 -57.29 -5.70 -28.40
C MET A 1 -56.02 -6.29 -28.97
N PHE A 2 -56.15 -7.50 -29.42
CA PHE A 2 -55.77 -8.16 -30.68
C PHE A 2 -54.26 -8.15 -31.01
N LYS A 3 -53.56 -9.35 -30.86
CA LYS A 3 -53.46 -10.49 -31.82
C LYS A 3 -52.46 -10.15 -32.95
N HIS A 4 -51.50 -10.95 -33.37
CA HIS A 4 -51.27 -12.38 -33.58
C HIS A 4 -49.75 -12.55 -33.87
N ALA A 5 -48.93 -13.49 -33.40
CA ALA A 5 -48.88 -14.95 -33.59
C ALA A 5 -48.74 -15.44 -35.03
N LYS A 6 -47.64 -16.16 -35.28
CA LYS A 6 -47.45 -17.43 -36.02
C LYS A 6 -46.06 -17.46 -36.67
N SER A 7 -45.20 -18.39 -36.44
CA SER A 7 -45.20 -19.85 -36.44
C SER A 7 -44.69 -20.49 -37.72
N LEU A 8 -43.82 -21.49 -37.50
CA LEU A 8 -43.60 -22.72 -38.30
C LEU A 8 -42.58 -22.63 -39.45
N ARG A 9 -41.77 -23.59 -39.81
CA ARG A 9 -41.50 -25.01 -39.49
C ARG A 9 -40.21 -25.44 -40.23
N ARG A 10 -39.42 -26.30 -39.60
CA ARG A 10 -38.93 -27.62 -39.99
C ARG A 10 -38.70 -27.98 -41.48
N VAL A 11 -37.54 -28.66 -41.70
CA VAL A 11 -37.29 -30.01 -42.28
C VAL A 11 -35.82 -30.03 -42.68
N GLY A 12 -34.82 -30.77 -42.24
CA GLY A 12 -34.75 -32.23 -42.09
C GLY A 12 -34.23 -32.92 -43.33
N ALA A 13 -32.98 -33.41 -43.30
CA ALA A 13 -32.64 -34.63 -44.05
C ALA A 13 -31.18 -35.08 -43.73
N GLN A 14 -31.10 -36.28 -43.19
CA GLN A 14 -29.88 -37.10 -43.13
C GLN A 14 -29.51 -37.59 -44.54
N ALA A 15 -28.21 -37.67 -44.80
CA ALA A 15 -27.70 -38.58 -45.84
C ALA A 15 -26.40 -39.24 -45.33
N ILE A 16 -26.55 -40.51 -45.02
CA ILE A 16 -25.43 -41.46 -44.81
C ILE A 16 -24.94 -41.85 -46.20
N LEU A 17 -23.63 -41.74 -46.45
CA LEU A 17 -22.99 -42.48 -47.53
C LEU A 17 -21.69 -43.08 -47.05
N SER A 18 -21.69 -44.40 -47.04
CA SER A 18 -20.53 -45.27 -46.88
C SER A 18 -19.70 -45.23 -48.17
N ALA A 19 -18.40 -45.11 -48.08
CA ALA A 19 -17.48 -45.41 -49.18
C ALA A 19 -16.13 -45.92 -48.70
N ALA A 20 -15.81 -46.99 -49.26
CA ALA A 20 -14.78 -47.95 -49.20
C ALA A 20 -13.32 -47.50 -48.96
N LEU A 21 -12.59 -48.36 -48.25
CA LEU A 21 -11.14 -48.36 -48.14
C LEU A 21 -10.48 -48.53 -49.53
N LEU A 22 -9.55 -47.63 -49.82
CA LEU A 22 -8.48 -47.84 -50.75
C LEU A 22 -7.15 -47.59 -50.03
N PHE A 23 -6.43 -48.69 -49.77
CA PHE A 23 -5.03 -48.64 -49.33
C PHE A 23 -4.19 -48.14 -50.49
N ALA A 24 -3.68 -46.95 -50.47
CA ALA A 24 -2.58 -46.50 -51.28
C ALA A 24 -1.37 -46.31 -50.35
N ALA A 25 -0.30 -47.01 -50.64
CA ALA A 25 0.99 -46.86 -49.96
C ALA A 25 1.51 -45.44 -50.27
N ALA A 26 1.45 -44.58 -49.28
CA ALA A 26 2.12 -43.28 -49.33
C ALA A 26 3.38 -43.37 -48.46
N GLY A 27 4.52 -43.12 -49.07
CA GLY A 27 5.79 -42.96 -48.41
C GLY A 27 5.75 -41.81 -47.39
N PRO A 28 6.76 -41.64 -46.52
CA PRO A 28 6.75 -40.64 -45.50
C PRO A 28 6.68 -39.24 -46.11
N LEU A 29 5.53 -38.62 -46.00
CA LEU A 29 5.40 -37.17 -46.21
C LEU A 29 6.29 -36.49 -45.19
N ALA A 30 7.41 -35.97 -45.61
CA ALA A 30 8.19 -35.03 -44.83
C ALA A 30 7.27 -33.83 -44.55
N VAL A 31 6.73 -33.78 -43.33
CA VAL A 31 6.09 -32.58 -42.82
C VAL A 31 7.18 -31.53 -42.75
N ALA A 32 7.20 -30.62 -43.73
CA ALA A 32 8.04 -29.44 -43.63
C ALA A 32 7.71 -28.76 -42.29
N PRO A 33 8.71 -28.42 -41.45
CA PRO A 33 8.43 -27.68 -40.24
C PRO A 33 7.75 -26.39 -40.68
N THR A 34 6.52 -26.20 -40.25
CA THR A 34 5.90 -24.87 -40.29
C THR A 34 6.91 -23.91 -39.66
N PRO A 35 7.26 -22.80 -40.34
CA PRO A 35 8.10 -21.83 -39.71
C PRO A 35 7.38 -21.46 -38.43
N ALA A 36 7.96 -21.84 -37.28
CA ALA A 36 7.59 -21.23 -36.03
C ALA A 36 7.81 -19.73 -36.30
N PHE A 37 6.74 -18.97 -36.35
CA PHE A 37 6.87 -17.53 -36.20
C PHE A 37 7.58 -17.42 -34.85
N ALA A 38 8.89 -17.18 -34.90
CA ALA A 38 9.58 -16.61 -33.78
C ALA A 38 8.82 -15.31 -33.54
N ALA A 39 7.86 -15.31 -32.62
CA ALA A 39 7.39 -14.09 -32.04
C ALA A 39 8.66 -13.36 -31.71
N ASP A 40 8.87 -12.18 -32.31
CA ASP A 40 10.00 -11.33 -31.97
C ASP A 40 10.06 -11.34 -30.46
N ALA A 41 11.16 -11.83 -29.91
CA ALA A 41 11.34 -11.88 -28.47
C ALA A 41 11.04 -10.46 -28.00
N PRO A 42 10.13 -10.25 -27.05
CA PRO A 42 9.73 -8.91 -26.67
C PRO A 42 11.00 -8.12 -26.44
N GLN A 43 11.17 -7.01 -27.16
CA GLN A 43 12.36 -6.18 -27.10
C GLN A 43 12.65 -5.99 -25.63
N GLN A 44 13.76 -6.54 -25.14
CA GLN A 44 14.06 -6.45 -23.72
C GLN A 44 14.15 -4.97 -23.37
N ASN A 45 13.14 -4.46 -22.67
CA ASN A 45 13.22 -3.13 -22.11
C ASN A 45 14.51 -3.06 -21.31
N ALA A 46 15.35 -2.06 -21.56
CA ALA A 46 16.61 -1.86 -20.85
C ALA A 46 16.39 -1.55 -19.36
N VAL A 47 15.20 -1.11 -18.99
CA VAL A 47 14.81 -0.75 -17.63
C VAL A 47 14.70 -2.01 -16.78
N ARG A 48 15.44 -2.03 -15.68
CA ARG A 48 15.51 -3.12 -14.72
C ARG A 48 15.24 -2.59 -13.31
N PRO A 49 14.72 -3.42 -12.39
CA PRO A 49 14.73 -3.07 -10.98
C PRO A 49 16.19 -3.00 -10.48
N ASN A 50 16.47 -2.10 -9.55
CA ASN A 50 17.67 -2.18 -8.76
C ASN A 50 17.57 -3.34 -7.73
N SER A 51 18.64 -3.62 -6.99
CA SER A 51 18.68 -4.73 -6.03
C SER A 51 17.62 -4.62 -4.94
N ALA A 52 17.38 -3.42 -4.43
CA ALA A 52 16.39 -3.15 -3.39
C ALA A 52 14.95 -3.32 -3.92
N GLN A 53 14.65 -2.79 -5.10
CA GLN A 53 13.36 -2.99 -5.77
C GLN A 53 13.10 -4.47 -6.09
N TYR A 54 14.15 -5.19 -6.53
CA TYR A 54 14.04 -6.62 -6.79
C TYR A 54 13.75 -7.40 -5.52
N LYS A 55 14.49 -7.11 -4.43
CA LYS A 55 14.20 -7.71 -3.10
C LYS A 55 12.78 -7.41 -2.68
N TYR A 56 12.38 -6.14 -2.73
CA TYR A 56 11.05 -5.68 -2.35
C TYR A 56 9.94 -6.44 -3.12
N GLN A 57 10.06 -6.54 -4.43
CA GLN A 57 9.09 -7.24 -5.27
C GLN A 57 9.06 -8.76 -4.98
N LYS A 58 10.22 -9.34 -4.67
CA LYS A 58 10.34 -10.75 -4.35
C LYS A 58 9.84 -11.12 -2.95
N ASP A 59 9.76 -10.15 -2.06
CA ASP A 59 9.23 -10.32 -0.70
C ASP A 59 7.69 -10.53 -0.68
N GLU A 60 6.99 -10.26 -1.77
CA GLU A 60 5.63 -10.64 -2.13
C GLU A 60 4.51 -10.21 -1.18
N LEU A 61 4.63 -10.48 0.13
CA LEU A 61 3.57 -10.30 1.10
C LEU A 61 4.01 -9.42 2.26
N ALA A 62 3.35 -8.28 2.41
CA ALA A 62 3.53 -7.35 3.51
C ALA A 62 2.24 -7.14 4.29
N ALA A 63 2.34 -6.84 5.58
CA ALA A 63 1.21 -6.44 6.40
C ALA A 63 1.16 -4.91 6.53
N PHE A 64 -0.07 -4.38 6.57
CA PHE A 64 -0.32 -3.00 6.95
C PHE A 64 -0.98 -2.98 8.33
N CYS A 65 -0.53 -2.09 9.22
CA CYS A 65 -1.08 -1.91 10.55
C CYS A 65 -1.71 -0.51 10.64
N HIS A 66 -3.02 -0.42 10.44
CA HIS A 66 -3.76 0.80 10.71
C HIS A 66 -4.22 0.80 12.17
N PHE A 67 -3.62 1.64 12.98
CA PHE A 67 -3.95 1.82 14.40
C PHE A 67 -3.73 3.26 14.82
N GLY A 68 -4.74 3.87 15.43
CA GLY A 68 -4.73 5.28 15.81
C GLY A 68 -6.07 5.70 16.41
N PRO A 69 -6.34 7.01 16.57
CA PRO A 69 -7.63 7.53 17.06
C PRO A 69 -8.83 6.94 16.35
N ASN A 70 -8.70 6.66 15.07
CA ASN A 70 -9.73 6.14 14.17
C ASN A 70 -10.21 4.74 14.57
N THR A 71 -9.36 3.94 15.22
CA THR A 71 -9.71 2.64 15.82
C THR A 71 -10.73 2.78 16.95
N PHE A 72 -10.67 3.88 17.70
CA PHE A 72 -11.54 4.10 18.88
C PHE A 72 -12.82 4.84 18.54
N ASN A 73 -12.80 5.64 17.48
CA ASN A 73 -13.90 6.53 17.10
C ASN A 73 -14.65 6.04 15.85
N GLU A 74 -14.13 5.02 15.16
CA GLU A 74 -14.67 4.45 13.91
C GLU A 74 -14.86 5.48 12.78
N ILE A 75 -14.05 6.56 12.80
CA ILE A 75 -14.01 7.62 11.78
C ILE A 75 -12.69 7.48 11.03
N GLU A 76 -12.73 7.05 9.78
CA GLU A 76 -11.53 6.65 9.04
C GLU A 76 -10.52 7.78 8.81
N TRP A 77 -10.99 9.00 8.58
CA TRP A 77 -10.13 10.15 8.32
C TRP A 77 -10.03 11.14 9.50
N GLY A 78 -10.85 10.98 10.53
CA GLY A 78 -10.80 11.83 11.74
C GLY A 78 -11.35 13.25 11.55
N GLU A 79 -12.20 13.48 10.55
CA GLU A 79 -12.66 14.81 10.12
C GLU A 79 -13.41 15.60 11.21
N HIS A 80 -13.79 14.94 12.29
CA HIS A 80 -14.63 15.56 13.33
C HIS A 80 -13.96 15.63 14.70
N TYR A 81 -12.65 15.39 14.78
CA TYR A 81 -11.96 15.48 16.06
C TYR A 81 -11.83 16.92 16.56
N GLY A 82 -11.64 17.87 15.63
CA GLY A 82 -11.53 19.29 15.99
C GLY A 82 -10.42 19.52 17.01
N ASN A 83 -10.74 20.23 18.08
CA ASN A 83 -9.81 20.55 19.16
C ASN A 83 -9.86 19.57 20.34
N LYS A 84 -10.34 18.34 20.14
CA LYS A 84 -10.32 17.33 21.21
C LYS A 84 -8.88 17.00 21.59
N ALA A 85 -8.67 16.81 22.91
CA ALA A 85 -7.37 16.41 23.42
C ALA A 85 -7.00 14.97 22.96
N PRO A 86 -5.72 14.62 22.81
CA PRO A 86 -5.28 13.27 22.49
C PRO A 86 -5.93 12.19 23.36
N SER A 87 -6.05 12.41 24.66
CA SER A 87 -6.68 11.49 25.61
C SER A 87 -8.18 11.27 25.39
N GLU A 88 -8.87 12.17 24.67
CA GLU A 88 -10.29 12.02 24.34
C GLU A 88 -10.53 11.18 23.08
N ILE A 89 -9.57 11.16 22.17
CA ILE A 89 -9.69 10.46 20.87
C ILE A 89 -8.95 9.14 20.82
N PHE A 90 -7.86 9.00 21.57
CA PHE A 90 -7.07 7.76 21.67
C PHE A 90 -7.27 7.15 23.05
N THR A 91 -8.22 6.23 23.19
CA THR A 91 -8.72 5.78 24.49
C THR A 91 -8.17 4.42 24.95
N LEU A 92 -7.00 4.03 24.45
CA LEU A 92 -6.32 2.81 24.88
C LEU A 92 -5.91 2.91 26.36
N THR A 93 -6.27 1.90 27.14
CA THR A 93 -5.94 1.79 28.58
C THR A 93 -5.17 0.53 28.93
N GLU A 94 -5.21 -0.48 28.06
CA GLU A 94 -4.43 -1.71 28.17
C GLU A 94 -3.10 -1.57 27.41
N ASP A 95 -2.12 -2.39 27.73
CA ASP A 95 -0.88 -2.45 26.95
C ASP A 95 -1.15 -2.92 25.51
N PHE A 96 -0.58 -2.21 24.55
CA PHE A 96 -0.60 -2.64 23.16
C PHE A 96 0.23 -3.91 22.99
N ASP A 97 -0.38 -4.96 22.42
CA ASP A 97 0.25 -6.27 22.27
C ASP A 97 1.10 -6.38 21.00
N ALA A 98 2.12 -5.49 20.90
CA ALA A 98 3.00 -5.42 19.74
C ALA A 98 3.72 -6.72 19.44
N GLU A 99 4.17 -7.44 20.50
CA GLU A 99 4.92 -8.68 20.33
C GLU A 99 4.08 -9.78 19.68
N ASN A 100 2.88 -10.04 20.21
CA ASN A 100 2.01 -11.06 19.62
C ASN A 100 1.50 -10.65 18.23
N TYR A 101 1.28 -9.36 18.01
CA TYR A 101 0.93 -8.83 16.71
C TYR A 101 2.01 -9.17 15.67
N VAL A 102 3.24 -8.69 15.89
CA VAL A 102 4.36 -8.89 14.96
C VAL A 102 4.71 -10.37 14.80
N LYS A 103 4.69 -11.15 15.90
CA LYS A 103 4.90 -12.60 15.86
C LYS A 103 3.87 -13.29 14.97
N THR A 104 2.60 -12.96 15.11
CA THR A 104 1.51 -13.54 14.28
C THR A 104 1.71 -13.24 12.79
N ILE A 105 2.05 -12.00 12.46
CA ILE A 105 2.35 -11.57 11.09
C ILE A 105 3.56 -12.33 10.53
N LYS A 106 4.66 -12.39 11.28
CA LYS A 106 5.90 -13.08 10.86
C LYS A 106 5.67 -14.58 10.64
N GLU A 107 5.00 -15.26 11.57
CA GLU A 107 4.71 -16.70 11.50
C GLU A 107 3.78 -17.04 10.32
N ALA A 108 2.89 -16.12 9.94
CA ALA A 108 2.05 -16.27 8.76
C ALA A 108 2.82 -16.07 7.44
N GLY A 109 4.09 -15.65 7.48
CA GLY A 109 4.95 -15.56 6.31
C GLY A 109 5.01 -14.17 5.68
N PHE A 110 4.48 -13.16 6.35
CA PHE A 110 4.69 -11.77 5.94
C PHE A 110 6.18 -11.40 6.14
N THR A 111 6.69 -10.61 5.22
CA THR A 111 8.12 -10.23 5.18
C THR A 111 8.36 -8.84 5.71
N ARG A 112 7.32 -8.00 5.74
CA ARG A 112 7.39 -6.60 6.12
C ARG A 112 6.11 -6.18 6.84
N LEU A 113 6.22 -5.19 7.74
CA LEU A 113 5.11 -4.52 8.41
C LEU A 113 5.18 -3.01 8.15
N VAL A 114 4.21 -2.46 7.43
CA VAL A 114 4.03 -1.02 7.28
C VAL A 114 3.10 -0.51 8.39
N VAL A 115 3.54 0.49 9.13
CA VAL A 115 2.82 1.00 10.32
C VAL A 115 2.36 2.43 10.08
N THR A 116 1.09 2.73 10.36
CA THR A 116 0.59 4.10 10.37
C THR A 116 1.13 4.86 11.59
N ALA A 117 2.18 5.64 11.38
CA ALA A 117 2.68 6.54 12.41
C ALA A 117 1.81 7.79 12.55
N LYS A 118 1.34 8.34 11.42
CA LYS A 118 0.36 9.43 11.39
C LYS A 118 -0.59 9.21 10.21
N HIS A 119 -1.90 9.16 10.48
CA HIS A 119 -2.93 9.17 9.45
C HIS A 119 -3.40 10.62 9.16
N HIS A 120 -4.43 10.80 8.34
CA HIS A 120 -4.93 12.11 7.90
C HIS A 120 -5.43 12.99 9.05
N ASP A 121 -5.81 12.39 10.19
CA ASP A 121 -6.23 13.10 11.41
C ASP A 121 -5.09 13.88 12.06
N GLY A 122 -3.84 13.69 11.66
CA GLY A 122 -2.67 14.38 12.17
C GLY A 122 -2.12 13.84 13.49
N PHE A 123 -2.77 12.82 14.10
CA PHE A 123 -2.31 12.27 15.37
C PHE A 123 -1.04 11.45 15.21
N CYS A 124 -0.01 11.78 16.00
CA CYS A 124 1.27 11.10 16.00
C CYS A 124 1.27 9.92 16.97
N THR A 125 1.41 8.67 16.47
CA THR A 125 1.47 7.46 17.32
C THR A 125 2.82 7.27 18.03
N TRP A 126 3.71 8.26 17.94
CA TRP A 126 4.97 8.40 18.67
C TRP A 126 4.93 9.69 19.51
N GLN A 127 5.96 9.92 20.32
CA GLN A 127 6.13 11.19 21.03
C GLN A 127 6.89 12.15 20.14
N SER A 128 6.22 13.19 19.65
CA SER A 128 6.77 14.20 18.74
C SER A 128 7.19 15.45 19.51
N ASP A 129 8.35 16.01 19.17
CA ASP A 129 8.76 17.31 19.68
C ASP A 129 8.14 18.50 18.89
N LEU A 130 7.41 18.19 17.80
CA LEU A 130 6.84 19.19 16.90
C LEU A 130 5.38 19.52 17.20
N THR A 131 4.66 18.65 17.90
CA THR A 131 3.24 18.81 18.22
C THR A 131 2.92 18.12 19.54
N GLU A 132 1.92 18.66 20.25
CA GLU A 132 1.33 18.00 21.42
C GLU A 132 0.16 17.06 21.04
N TYR A 133 -0.15 16.96 19.75
CA TYR A 133 -1.20 16.08 19.23
C TYR A 133 -0.62 14.68 18.96
N ASP A 134 -0.17 14.04 20.03
CA ASP A 134 0.64 12.83 20.00
C ASP A 134 0.37 11.91 21.20
N MET A 135 1.17 10.83 21.30
CA MET A 135 1.08 9.87 22.41
C MET A 135 1.46 10.46 23.77
N GLY A 136 2.20 11.56 23.85
CA GLY A 136 2.50 12.28 25.07
C GLY A 136 1.24 12.88 25.73
N GLY A 137 0.28 13.29 24.91
CA GLY A 137 -1.03 13.78 25.34
C GLY A 137 -2.01 12.68 25.80
N VAL A 138 -1.69 11.40 25.62
CA VAL A 138 -2.54 10.24 25.99
C VAL A 138 -2.19 9.79 27.42
N THR A 139 -2.60 10.55 28.41
CA THR A 139 -2.19 10.35 29.81
C THR A 139 -2.66 9.02 30.41
N GLN A 140 -3.77 8.45 29.94
CA GLN A 140 -4.30 7.16 30.40
C GLN A 140 -3.49 5.97 29.88
N TYR A 141 -2.66 6.14 28.84
CA TYR A 141 -1.79 5.10 28.33
C TYR A 141 -0.35 5.32 28.83
N LYS A 142 0.12 4.42 29.68
CA LYS A 142 1.47 4.45 30.28
C LYS A 142 1.84 5.80 30.93
N GLY A 143 0.83 6.55 31.42
CA GLY A 143 1.03 7.85 32.05
C GLY A 143 1.57 8.92 31.09
N GLY A 144 1.17 8.90 29.82
CA GLY A 144 1.67 9.80 28.78
C GLY A 144 3.08 9.47 28.28
N LYS A 145 3.58 8.27 28.57
CA LYS A 145 4.91 7.79 28.11
C LYS A 145 4.79 6.68 27.06
N GLY A 146 3.59 6.42 26.57
CA GLY A 146 3.34 5.46 25.52
C GLY A 146 3.94 5.89 24.18
N ASP A 147 4.28 4.92 23.34
CA ASP A 147 4.81 5.15 22.00
C ASP A 147 4.57 3.88 21.18
N ILE A 148 3.46 3.88 20.46
CA ILE A 148 3.02 2.71 19.69
C ILE A 148 4.02 2.37 18.58
N LEU A 149 4.58 3.41 17.92
CA LEU A 149 5.59 3.20 16.88
C LEU A 149 6.84 2.53 17.44
N ALA A 150 7.31 2.94 18.63
CA ALA A 150 8.46 2.32 19.28
C ALA A 150 8.16 0.87 19.73
N GLU A 151 6.97 0.62 20.23
CA GLU A 151 6.57 -0.72 20.68
C GLU A 151 6.53 -1.70 19.50
N LEU A 152 5.98 -1.29 18.35
CA LEU A 152 6.02 -2.07 17.12
C LEU A 152 7.44 -2.22 16.56
N SER A 153 8.26 -1.17 16.61
CA SER A 153 9.66 -1.21 16.19
C SER A 153 10.49 -2.20 17.00
N ALA A 154 10.32 -2.21 18.32
CA ALA A 154 10.98 -3.16 19.20
C ALA A 154 10.55 -4.61 18.89
N ALA A 155 9.27 -4.83 18.62
CA ALA A 155 8.76 -6.15 18.22
C ALA A 155 9.29 -6.57 16.84
N CYS A 156 9.33 -5.68 15.85
CA CYS A 156 9.92 -5.95 14.54
C CYS A 156 11.41 -6.33 14.66
N THR A 157 12.15 -5.62 15.51
CA THR A 157 13.56 -5.95 15.80
C THR A 157 13.69 -7.33 16.46
N LYS A 158 12.84 -7.65 17.43
CA LYS A 158 12.85 -8.94 18.13
C LYS A 158 12.60 -10.13 17.22
N TYR A 159 11.66 -9.98 16.28
CA TYR A 159 11.25 -11.04 15.35
C TYR A 159 11.92 -10.95 13.99
N ASP A 160 12.84 -10.00 13.79
CA ASP A 160 13.54 -9.75 12.53
C ASP A 160 12.56 -9.62 11.35
N LEU A 161 11.60 -8.71 11.49
CA LEU A 161 10.61 -8.37 10.47
C LEU A 161 10.93 -6.98 9.92
N ASP A 162 11.11 -6.87 8.61
CA ASP A 162 11.34 -5.58 7.96
C ASP A 162 10.17 -4.62 8.26
N MET A 163 10.46 -3.33 8.38
CA MET A 163 9.47 -2.32 8.76
C MET A 163 9.37 -1.22 7.72
N GLY A 164 8.14 -0.85 7.37
CA GLY A 164 7.79 0.31 6.58
C GLY A 164 7.09 1.36 7.45
N LEU A 165 7.24 2.61 7.07
CA LEU A 165 6.64 3.77 7.71
C LEU A 165 5.53 4.34 6.83
N TYR A 166 4.27 4.32 7.28
CA TYR A 166 3.23 5.16 6.72
C TYR A 166 3.18 6.48 7.49
N LEU A 167 3.43 7.58 6.81
CA LEU A 167 3.30 8.92 7.32
C LEU A 167 2.48 9.74 6.33
N SER A 168 1.22 10.07 6.69
CA SER A 168 0.35 10.82 5.80
C SER A 168 0.88 12.22 5.53
N PRO A 169 1.06 12.61 4.24
CA PRO A 169 1.32 14.00 3.90
C PRO A 169 0.11 14.91 4.16
N TRP A 170 -1.11 14.38 4.04
CA TRP A 170 -2.30 15.12 4.40
C TRP A 170 -2.48 15.16 5.91
N ASP A 171 -2.76 16.34 6.45
CA ASP A 171 -2.94 16.58 7.87
C ASP A 171 -4.13 17.52 8.07
N ILE A 172 -5.18 17.00 8.70
CA ILE A 172 -6.41 17.76 8.93
C ILE A 172 -6.29 18.64 10.19
N HIS A 173 -5.35 18.32 11.08
CA HIS A 173 -5.23 18.92 12.39
C HIS A 173 -4.18 20.06 12.45
N ASP A 174 -3.01 19.86 11.84
CA ASP A 174 -1.91 20.81 11.99
C ASP A 174 -2.25 22.17 11.36
N PRO A 175 -2.13 23.28 12.13
CA PRO A 175 -2.50 24.61 11.64
C PRO A 175 -1.59 25.14 10.53
N SER A 176 -0.41 24.57 10.33
CA SER A 176 0.48 24.95 9.22
C SER A 176 0.08 24.33 7.89
N TYR A 177 -0.83 23.32 7.91
CA TYR A 177 -1.28 22.66 6.69
C TYR A 177 -2.17 23.56 5.84
N GLY A 178 -2.00 23.48 4.53
CA GLY A 178 -2.70 24.31 3.57
C GLY A 178 -2.15 25.73 3.59
N TYR A 179 -3.03 26.69 3.41
CA TYR A 179 -2.68 28.11 3.42
C TYR A 179 -3.16 28.81 4.68
N SER A 180 -3.36 28.08 5.75
CA SER A 180 -3.79 28.62 7.05
C SER A 180 -2.79 29.59 7.67
N ASN A 181 -1.52 29.53 7.24
CA ASN A 181 -0.45 30.45 7.63
C ASN A 181 -0.47 31.81 6.89
N GLY A 182 -1.45 32.04 5.98
CA GLY A 182 -1.59 33.28 5.22
C GLY A 182 -0.64 33.42 4.03
N GLU A 183 0.15 32.41 3.70
CA GLU A 183 0.98 32.40 2.51
C GLU A 183 0.16 32.09 1.24
N ALA A 184 0.62 32.58 0.09
CA ALA A 184 0.04 32.22 -1.21
C ALA A 184 0.27 30.73 -1.54
N PRO A 185 -0.53 30.12 -2.43
CA PRO A 185 -0.29 28.76 -2.90
C PRO A 185 1.14 28.53 -3.38
N GLY A 186 1.90 27.72 -2.65
CA GLY A 186 3.31 27.43 -2.94
C GLY A 186 3.95 26.53 -1.88
N ILE A 187 5.28 26.30 -2.04
CA ILE A 187 6.06 25.55 -1.05
C ILE A 187 6.26 26.36 0.23
N GLY A 188 6.09 27.68 0.15
CA GLY A 188 6.40 28.61 1.24
C GLY A 188 7.89 28.97 1.32
N THR A 189 8.20 30.03 2.03
CA THR A 189 9.58 30.54 2.21
C THR A 189 10.09 30.39 3.64
N SER A 190 9.20 30.26 4.63
CA SER A 190 9.55 30.04 6.03
C SER A 190 10.20 28.67 6.21
N THR A 191 11.20 28.62 7.10
CA THR A 191 11.81 27.37 7.56
C THR A 191 11.29 26.95 8.95
N ASP A 192 10.36 27.73 9.53
CA ASP A 192 9.72 27.42 10.80
C ASP A 192 8.62 26.38 10.59
N PRO A 193 8.71 25.19 11.20
CA PRO A 193 7.70 24.13 11.08
C PRO A 193 6.32 24.56 11.61
N LYS A 194 6.23 25.58 12.48
CA LYS A 194 4.95 26.10 13.00
C LYS A 194 4.14 26.91 11.97
N VAL A 195 4.78 27.34 10.89
CA VAL A 195 4.17 28.16 9.84
C VAL A 195 4.32 27.58 8.44
N ASN A 196 5.19 26.59 8.25
CA ASN A 196 5.38 25.93 6.98
C ASN A 196 5.28 24.40 7.12
N TYR A 197 4.20 23.84 6.64
CA TYR A 197 3.90 22.42 6.74
C TYR A 197 4.99 21.54 6.09
N ASN A 198 5.64 21.99 5.03
CA ASN A 198 6.71 21.23 4.41
C ASN A 198 7.91 21.02 5.35
N PHE A 199 8.18 21.97 6.22
CA PHE A 199 9.21 21.84 7.27
C PHE A 199 8.70 21.05 8.47
N TYR A 200 7.42 21.15 8.81
CA TYR A 200 6.79 20.33 9.85
C TYR A 200 6.86 18.84 9.47
N TYR A 201 6.46 18.48 8.25
CA TYR A 201 6.49 17.10 7.77
C TYR A 201 7.94 16.58 7.64
N ASP A 202 8.87 17.40 7.13
CA ASP A 202 10.30 17.06 7.10
C ASP A 202 10.86 16.81 8.49
N GLY A 203 10.46 17.62 9.46
CA GLY A 203 10.81 17.44 10.88
C GLY A 203 10.31 16.11 11.43
N GLN A 204 9.05 15.72 11.13
CA GLN A 204 8.51 14.43 11.52
C GLN A 204 9.27 13.25 10.89
N LEU A 205 9.65 13.35 9.61
CA LEU A 205 10.53 12.36 8.97
C LEU A 205 11.85 12.24 9.72
N ARG A 206 12.48 13.37 10.10
CA ARG A 206 13.75 13.38 10.85
C ARG A 206 13.62 12.82 12.26
N GLU A 207 12.53 13.11 12.96
CA GLU A 207 12.25 12.52 14.28
C GLU A 207 12.19 10.99 14.24
N ILE A 208 11.59 10.45 13.20
CA ILE A 208 11.38 9.00 13.08
C ILE A 208 12.60 8.31 12.46
N LEU A 209 12.98 8.71 11.24
CA LEU A 209 14.04 8.04 10.48
C LEU A 209 15.44 8.28 11.06
N GLY A 210 15.64 9.43 11.73
CA GLY A 210 16.91 9.77 12.38
C GLY A 210 17.10 9.13 13.76
N ASN A 211 16.12 8.39 14.28
CA ASN A 211 16.15 7.84 15.63
C ASN A 211 16.18 6.31 15.61
N SER A 212 17.27 5.72 16.06
CA SER A 212 17.50 4.27 16.10
C SER A 212 16.49 3.47 16.96
N LYS A 213 15.62 4.14 17.71
CA LYS A 213 14.51 3.54 18.46
C LYS A 213 13.43 3.00 17.53
N TYR A 214 13.26 3.59 16.34
CA TYR A 214 12.23 3.24 15.39
C TYR A 214 12.75 2.35 14.25
N GLY A 215 11.85 1.59 13.65
CA GLY A 215 12.18 0.66 12.58
C GLY A 215 12.73 -0.69 13.06
N ASN A 216 13.02 -1.59 12.13
CA ASN A 216 13.73 -2.83 12.45
C ASN A 216 15.22 -2.53 12.60
N LYS A 217 15.75 -2.64 13.83
CA LYS A 217 17.16 -2.32 14.15
C LYS A 217 17.55 -0.89 13.74
N GLY A 218 16.62 0.05 13.89
CA GLY A 218 16.82 1.46 13.56
C GLY A 218 16.70 1.78 12.06
N LYS A 219 16.06 0.92 11.25
CA LYS A 219 15.92 1.11 9.81
C LYS A 219 14.52 0.82 9.31
N PHE A 220 14.11 1.60 8.31
CA PHE A 220 12.92 1.38 7.52
C PHE A 220 13.30 1.03 6.08
N VAL A 221 12.58 0.06 5.50
CA VAL A 221 12.79 -0.36 4.11
C VAL A 221 11.83 0.33 3.14
N GLU A 222 10.86 1.05 3.69
CA GLU A 222 9.82 1.74 2.95
C GLU A 222 9.29 2.95 3.70
N VAL A 223 9.02 4.05 2.96
CA VAL A 223 8.20 5.17 3.42
C VAL A 223 6.98 5.27 2.51
N TRP A 224 5.82 5.09 3.10
CA TRP A 224 4.53 5.10 2.42
C TRP A 224 3.83 6.45 2.60
N MET A 225 3.69 7.18 1.51
CA MET A 225 3.03 8.50 1.48
C MET A 225 1.69 8.37 0.77
N ASP A 226 0.61 8.59 1.51
CA ASP A 226 -0.75 8.54 0.96
C ASP A 226 -0.99 9.64 -0.06
N GLY A 227 -1.72 9.30 -1.13
CA GLY A 227 -2.09 10.25 -2.17
C GLY A 227 -3.29 11.14 -1.83
N ALA A 228 -4.01 10.85 -0.73
CA ALA A 228 -5.10 11.70 -0.27
C ALA A 228 -4.58 13.08 0.15
N LYS A 229 -5.32 14.13 -0.18
CA LYS A 229 -4.96 15.51 0.17
C LYS A 229 -6.17 16.42 0.17
N GLY A 230 -6.08 17.51 0.90
CA GLY A 230 -7.08 18.56 0.91
C GLY A 230 -7.21 19.26 -0.45
N SER A 231 -8.29 19.99 -0.63
CA SER A 231 -8.59 20.75 -1.85
C SER A 231 -9.05 22.17 -1.54
N GLY A 232 -9.06 23.03 -2.55
CA GLY A 232 -9.47 24.42 -2.39
C GLY A 232 -8.58 25.17 -1.40
N ALA A 233 -9.19 25.81 -0.38
CA ALA A 233 -8.47 26.55 0.65
C ALA A 233 -7.59 25.68 1.57
N ASN A 234 -7.85 24.36 1.59
CA ASN A 234 -7.07 23.38 2.37
C ASN A 234 -6.07 22.63 1.50
N ALA A 235 -5.82 23.06 0.26
CA ALA A 235 -4.82 22.47 -0.59
C ALA A 235 -3.41 22.86 -0.11
N GLN A 236 -2.52 21.87 -0.05
CA GLN A 236 -1.11 22.06 0.28
C GLN A 236 -0.25 21.77 -0.96
N VAL A 237 0.74 22.60 -1.21
CA VAL A 237 1.80 22.30 -2.17
C VAL A 237 2.92 21.60 -1.42
N TYR A 238 3.17 20.35 -1.78
CA TYR A 238 4.16 19.52 -1.12
C TYR A 238 5.56 19.73 -1.70
N ASP A 239 6.57 19.85 -0.82
CA ASP A 239 8.00 19.86 -1.17
C ASP A 239 8.55 18.43 -1.14
N PHE A 240 8.08 17.61 -2.08
CA PHE A 240 8.52 16.20 -2.16
C PHE A 240 10.02 16.06 -2.33
N GLN A 241 10.67 16.99 -3.02
CA GLN A 241 12.13 16.95 -3.21
C GLN A 241 12.86 17.02 -1.87
N ARG A 242 12.41 17.88 -0.94
CA ARG A 242 12.92 17.95 0.42
C ARG A 242 12.75 16.64 1.15
N TRP A 243 11.54 16.11 1.15
CA TRP A 243 11.20 14.89 1.88
C TRP A 243 11.95 13.67 1.37
N TYR A 244 12.10 13.53 0.05
CA TYR A 244 12.88 12.44 -0.54
C TYR A 244 14.36 12.56 -0.19
N ASN A 245 14.93 13.77 -0.24
CA ASN A 245 16.31 13.98 0.17
C ASN A 245 16.52 13.57 1.64
N THR A 246 15.58 13.89 2.52
CA THR A 246 15.63 13.50 3.93
C THR A 246 15.56 11.98 4.11
N ILE A 247 14.68 11.31 3.39
CA ILE A 247 14.56 9.84 3.43
C ILE A 247 15.86 9.20 2.92
N HIS A 248 16.41 9.66 1.80
CA HIS A 248 17.68 9.17 1.27
C HIS A 248 18.85 9.44 2.21
N GLU A 249 18.92 10.61 2.82
CA GLU A 249 19.94 10.98 3.79
C GLU A 249 19.97 10.02 4.98
N LEU A 250 18.79 9.64 5.50
CA LEU A 250 18.66 8.91 6.76
C LEU A 250 18.57 7.39 6.57
N GLU A 251 17.92 6.92 5.51
CA GLU A 251 17.71 5.49 5.26
C GLU A 251 18.54 4.92 4.10
N GLY A 252 19.05 5.79 3.23
CA GLY A 252 19.81 5.38 2.04
C GLY A 252 18.93 4.99 0.85
N ASP A 253 19.58 4.57 -0.23
CA ASP A 253 18.95 4.30 -1.52
C ASP A 253 18.12 3.00 -1.53
N ASP A 254 18.29 2.15 -0.52
CA ASP A 254 17.56 0.88 -0.41
C ASP A 254 16.14 1.05 0.14
N CYS A 255 15.86 2.17 0.82
CA CYS A 255 14.53 2.49 1.30
C CYS A 255 13.63 2.89 0.12
N GLN A 256 12.54 2.15 -0.06
CA GLN A 256 11.61 2.40 -1.16
C GLN A 256 10.59 3.46 -0.75
N ILE A 257 10.22 4.33 -1.69
CA ILE A 257 9.22 5.38 -1.46
C ILE A 257 7.98 5.06 -2.28
N PHE A 258 6.83 4.92 -1.60
CA PHE A 258 5.54 4.73 -2.23
C PHE A 258 4.99 6.06 -2.74
N GLN A 259 4.51 6.05 -3.98
CA GLN A 259 3.98 7.22 -4.69
C GLN A 259 4.97 8.37 -4.92
N GLY A 260 6.25 8.13 -4.79
CA GLY A 260 7.26 9.14 -5.09
C GLY A 260 7.49 9.33 -6.58
N GLY A 261 7.95 10.52 -6.99
CA GLY A 261 8.36 10.86 -8.34
C GLY A 261 9.71 10.24 -8.73
N ASP A 262 10.72 11.07 -8.96
CA ASP A 262 12.05 10.60 -9.41
C ASP A 262 12.74 9.65 -8.43
N PHE A 263 12.42 9.73 -7.13
CA PHE A 263 12.94 8.85 -6.08
C PHE A 263 12.04 7.66 -5.76
N ALA A 264 10.87 7.56 -6.38
CA ALA A 264 9.96 6.46 -6.11
C ALA A 264 10.56 5.12 -6.49
N GLY A 265 10.41 4.16 -5.59
CA GLY A 265 10.67 2.76 -5.87
C GLY A 265 9.40 1.95 -6.17
N ILE A 266 8.26 2.45 -5.68
CA ILE A 266 6.97 1.75 -5.69
C ILE A 266 5.91 2.64 -6.33
N ARG A 267 4.91 2.02 -6.94
CA ARG A 267 3.68 2.66 -7.41
C ARG A 267 2.46 1.89 -6.96
N TRP A 268 1.36 2.59 -6.80
CA TRP A 268 0.06 1.99 -6.53
C TRP A 268 -0.55 1.37 -7.79
N ILE A 269 -1.23 0.24 -7.65
CA ILE A 269 -1.96 -0.40 -8.77
C ILE A 269 -3.31 0.25 -9.10
N GLY A 270 -3.73 1.29 -8.36
CA GLY A 270 -4.91 2.10 -8.66
C GLY A 270 -6.22 1.62 -8.04
N ASN A 271 -6.19 0.64 -7.15
CA ASN A 271 -7.36 0.19 -6.38
C ASN A 271 -6.93 -0.44 -5.05
N GLU A 272 -7.85 -0.48 -4.08
CA GLU A 272 -7.67 -1.04 -2.74
C GLU A 272 -8.25 -2.46 -2.60
N ASN A 273 -8.40 -3.17 -3.70
CA ASN A 273 -9.00 -4.50 -3.69
C ASN A 273 -7.97 -5.63 -3.75
N GLY A 274 -6.68 -5.29 -3.85
CA GLY A 274 -5.63 -6.28 -4.03
C GLY A 274 -5.64 -6.94 -5.42
N LEU A 275 -6.16 -6.24 -6.44
CA LEU A 275 -6.34 -6.78 -7.78
C LEU A 275 -5.49 -6.02 -8.79
N ALA A 276 -4.34 -6.57 -9.15
CA ALA A 276 -3.53 -6.05 -10.24
C ALA A 276 -4.18 -6.36 -11.61
N HIS A 277 -3.73 -5.69 -12.65
CA HIS A 277 -4.20 -5.96 -14.01
C HIS A 277 -3.67 -7.30 -14.52
N ASP A 278 -4.38 -7.93 -15.44
CA ASP A 278 -3.94 -9.19 -16.10
C ASP A 278 -2.53 -9.08 -16.69
N THR A 279 -2.16 -7.88 -17.12
CA THR A 279 -0.80 -7.54 -17.52
C THR A 279 -0.33 -6.36 -16.68
N THR A 280 0.65 -6.59 -15.81
CA THR A 280 1.25 -5.56 -14.94
C THR A 280 2.74 -5.45 -15.25
N TRP A 281 3.16 -4.26 -15.73
CA TRP A 281 4.55 -3.98 -16.06
C TRP A 281 5.25 -3.28 -14.90
N GLY A 282 6.50 -3.65 -14.60
CA GLY A 282 7.35 -2.90 -13.66
C GLY A 282 7.75 -1.53 -14.21
N PRO A 283 8.17 -1.41 -15.47
CA PRO A 283 8.50 -0.11 -16.06
C PRO A 283 7.31 0.84 -16.09
N CYS A 284 7.58 2.13 -15.84
CA CYS A 284 6.65 3.25 -15.93
C CYS A 284 7.26 4.37 -16.77
N LYS A 285 6.40 5.26 -17.29
CA LYS A 285 6.83 6.50 -17.94
C LYS A 285 6.86 7.61 -16.91
N THR A 286 8.03 8.22 -16.72
CA THR A 286 8.18 9.36 -15.83
C THR A 286 7.77 10.65 -16.52
N ASP A 287 7.09 11.54 -15.82
CA ASP A 287 6.87 12.91 -16.25
C ASP A 287 7.98 13.80 -15.66
N LYS A 288 8.97 14.09 -16.47
CA LYS A 288 10.10 14.95 -16.08
C LYS A 288 9.69 16.40 -15.76
N ASN A 289 8.46 16.77 -16.08
CA ASN A 289 7.91 18.10 -15.81
C ASN A 289 6.99 18.12 -14.59
N ALA A 290 6.77 16.99 -13.93
CA ALA A 290 5.94 16.93 -12.75
C ALA A 290 6.58 17.70 -11.58
N LYS A 291 5.91 18.76 -11.15
CA LYS A 291 6.38 19.62 -10.06
C LYS A 291 6.18 19.01 -8.67
N ASP A 292 5.36 17.98 -8.57
CA ASP A 292 4.88 17.42 -7.31
C ASP A 292 5.30 15.96 -7.06
N GLY A 293 6.28 15.48 -7.80
CA GLY A 293 6.87 14.15 -7.57
C GLY A 293 5.92 12.95 -7.68
N PHE A 294 4.59 13.15 -7.61
CA PHE A 294 3.58 12.10 -7.75
C PHE A 294 3.23 11.75 -9.19
N ASN A 295 3.62 12.56 -10.13
CA ASN A 295 3.28 12.34 -11.52
C ASN A 295 4.38 11.55 -12.25
N THR A 296 4.47 10.32 -11.95
CA THR A 296 4.80 9.36 -12.97
C THR A 296 3.62 9.39 -13.92
N ASN A 297 3.78 9.88 -15.15
CA ASN A 297 2.71 10.15 -16.13
C ASN A 297 1.58 9.09 -16.12
N LEU A 298 0.49 9.43 -15.44
CA LEU A 298 -0.51 8.47 -14.99
C LEU A 298 -1.70 8.38 -15.93
N SER A 299 -1.64 9.05 -17.08
CA SER A 299 -2.72 9.03 -18.05
C SER A 299 -3.00 7.59 -18.51
N GLY A 300 -3.87 6.91 -17.78
CA GLY A 300 -4.47 5.63 -18.13
C GLY A 300 -3.57 4.39 -18.01
N GLY A 301 -2.29 4.53 -17.67
CA GLY A 301 -1.36 3.42 -17.62
C GLY A 301 -0.63 3.20 -16.28
N TYR A 302 -0.86 4.06 -15.31
CA TYR A 302 -0.18 4.00 -14.02
C TYR A 302 -0.40 2.67 -13.33
N SER A 303 -1.62 2.23 -13.23
CA SER A 303 -1.96 0.96 -12.60
C SER A 303 -1.35 -0.24 -13.32
N LYS A 304 -1.24 -0.20 -14.66
CA LYS A 304 -0.66 -1.27 -15.47
C LYS A 304 0.87 -1.19 -15.63
N GLY A 305 1.44 0.01 -15.53
CA GLY A 305 2.77 0.29 -16.05
C GLY A 305 2.82 0.29 -17.58
N PHE A 306 4.04 0.36 -18.15
CA PHE A 306 4.26 0.48 -19.58
C PHE A 306 5.40 -0.44 -20.05
N PRO A 307 5.22 -1.25 -21.09
CA PRO A 307 6.29 -2.10 -21.62
C PRO A 307 7.49 -1.30 -22.15
N ASP A 308 7.26 -0.05 -22.59
CA ASP A 308 8.24 0.90 -23.08
C ASP A 308 8.56 2.02 -22.06
N GLY A 309 8.32 1.76 -20.78
CA GLY A 309 8.63 2.69 -19.69
C GLY A 309 10.14 2.94 -19.53
N ASP A 310 10.48 4.08 -18.92
CA ASP A 310 11.84 4.58 -18.74
C ASP A 310 12.37 4.44 -17.31
N LYS A 311 11.50 4.05 -16.34
CA LYS A 311 11.84 3.84 -14.95
C LYS A 311 11.12 2.62 -14.37
N TRP A 312 11.84 1.79 -13.62
CA TRP A 312 11.22 0.68 -12.87
C TRP A 312 10.55 1.21 -11.62
N LEU A 313 9.26 0.92 -11.44
CA LEU A 313 8.53 1.10 -10.20
C LEU A 313 7.84 -0.22 -9.86
N VAL A 314 8.10 -0.74 -8.67
CA VAL A 314 7.44 -1.96 -8.22
C VAL A 314 5.94 -1.66 -8.07
N PRO A 315 5.06 -2.38 -8.77
CA PRO A 315 3.62 -2.24 -8.57
C PRO A 315 3.26 -2.82 -7.19
N GLU A 316 2.56 -2.08 -6.37
CA GLU A 316 2.06 -2.57 -5.07
C GLU A 316 0.55 -2.58 -5.04
N ALA A 317 0.00 -3.70 -4.57
CA ALA A 317 -1.42 -3.94 -4.39
C ALA A 317 -1.75 -3.87 -2.90
N ASP A 318 -2.47 -2.86 -2.47
CA ASP A 318 -2.99 -2.77 -1.12
C ASP A 318 -4.42 -3.32 -1.01
N ALA A 319 -4.74 -3.91 0.12
CA ALA A 319 -6.06 -4.46 0.39
C ALA A 319 -6.30 -4.59 1.90
N ARG A 320 -7.54 -4.87 2.27
CA ARG A 320 -7.97 -5.01 3.66
C ARG A 320 -8.41 -6.43 3.94
N ILE A 321 -7.97 -6.99 5.07
CA ILE A 321 -8.46 -8.30 5.53
C ILE A 321 -9.91 -8.22 6.02
N THR A 322 -10.34 -7.04 6.47
CA THR A 322 -11.71 -6.72 6.89
C THR A 322 -12.37 -5.72 5.95
N SER A 323 -13.53 -5.16 6.28
CA SER A 323 -14.21 -4.16 5.45
C SER A 323 -13.67 -2.74 5.63
N GLY A 324 -12.89 -2.44 6.68
CA GLY A 324 -12.31 -1.12 6.97
C GLY A 324 -10.78 -1.14 7.02
N TRP A 325 -10.14 0.02 6.87
CA TRP A 325 -8.73 0.18 7.14
C TRP A 325 -8.46 0.10 8.65
N PHE A 326 -9.20 0.84 9.44
CA PHE A 326 -9.18 0.70 10.90
C PHE A 326 -10.17 -0.37 11.35
N TRP A 327 -9.87 -1.00 12.48
CA TRP A 327 -10.81 -1.89 13.14
C TRP A 327 -12.05 -1.09 13.57
N GLY A 328 -13.20 -1.77 13.57
CA GLY A 328 -14.46 -1.21 14.05
C GLY A 328 -15.38 -2.33 14.52
N THR A 329 -16.34 -1.99 15.36
CA THR A 329 -17.28 -2.94 15.96
C THR A 329 -18.10 -3.70 14.90
N THR A 330 -18.34 -3.08 13.75
CA THR A 330 -19.04 -3.67 12.59
C THR A 330 -18.11 -4.02 11.43
N LYS A 331 -16.81 -3.77 11.56
CA LYS A 331 -15.79 -3.90 10.50
C LYS A 331 -14.69 -4.90 10.86
N ASN A 332 -14.95 -5.83 11.77
CA ASN A 332 -13.97 -6.78 12.34
C ASN A 332 -14.08 -8.21 11.81
N THR A 333 -14.97 -8.46 10.86
CA THR A 333 -15.10 -9.79 10.25
C THR A 333 -14.07 -9.95 9.14
N PRO A 334 -13.15 -10.92 9.25
CA PRO A 334 -12.17 -11.14 8.20
C PRO A 334 -12.80 -11.76 6.95
N LYS A 335 -12.27 -11.41 5.79
CA LYS A 335 -12.60 -12.02 4.50
C LYS A 335 -12.36 -13.53 4.51
N THR A 336 -13.01 -14.24 3.59
CA THR A 336 -12.82 -15.69 3.45
C THR A 336 -11.42 -16.02 2.93
N LEU A 337 -10.95 -17.25 3.14
CA LEU A 337 -9.69 -17.72 2.54
C LEU A 337 -9.72 -17.68 1.02
N THR A 338 -10.88 -17.92 0.42
CA THR A 338 -11.06 -17.81 -1.03
C THR A 338 -10.82 -16.37 -1.51
N ASP A 339 -11.37 -15.38 -0.80
CA ASP A 339 -11.18 -13.97 -1.16
C ASP A 339 -9.71 -13.56 -1.02
N LEU A 340 -9.07 -13.93 0.09
CA LEU A 340 -7.66 -13.63 0.34
C LEU A 340 -6.73 -14.35 -0.65
N GLY A 341 -7.04 -15.62 -0.99
CA GLY A 341 -6.33 -16.36 -2.02
C GLY A 341 -6.46 -15.71 -3.39
N ASN A 342 -7.66 -15.26 -3.76
CA ASN A 342 -7.88 -14.51 -5.00
C ASN A 342 -7.07 -13.20 -5.02
N MET A 343 -7.05 -12.44 -3.91
CA MET A 343 -6.23 -11.24 -3.80
C MET A 343 -4.74 -11.56 -4.03
N TYR A 344 -4.22 -12.60 -3.39
CA TYR A 344 -2.83 -13.01 -3.55
C TYR A 344 -2.50 -13.40 -5.00
N PHE A 345 -3.32 -14.25 -5.62
CA PHE A 345 -3.08 -14.67 -7.00
C PHE A 345 -3.29 -13.54 -8.00
N GLN A 346 -4.21 -12.63 -7.76
CA GLN A 346 -4.47 -11.47 -8.64
C GLN A 346 -3.50 -10.31 -8.40
N SER A 347 -2.73 -10.31 -7.32
CA SER A 347 -1.67 -9.33 -7.08
C SER A 347 -0.29 -9.94 -7.34
N VAL A 348 0.17 -10.82 -6.47
CA VAL A 348 1.51 -11.46 -6.55
C VAL A 348 1.65 -12.28 -7.82
N GLY A 349 0.63 -13.05 -8.19
CA GLY A 349 0.61 -13.81 -9.44
C GLY A 349 0.71 -12.95 -10.71
N HIS A 350 0.42 -11.64 -10.60
CA HIS A 350 0.57 -10.65 -11.68
C HIS A 350 1.77 -9.71 -11.46
N GLY A 351 2.67 -10.07 -10.53
CA GLY A 351 3.93 -9.36 -10.28
C GLY A 351 3.83 -8.14 -9.37
N ALA A 352 2.68 -7.95 -8.68
CA ALA A 352 2.47 -6.88 -7.70
C ALA A 352 2.49 -7.46 -6.28
N PRO A 353 3.48 -7.16 -5.42
CA PRO A 353 3.43 -7.50 -4.01
C PRO A 353 2.11 -7.09 -3.36
N LEU A 354 1.61 -7.90 -2.44
CA LEU A 354 0.38 -7.64 -1.70
C LEU A 354 0.70 -7.02 -0.34
N LEU A 355 0.21 -5.82 -0.11
CA LEU A 355 0.20 -5.14 1.19
C LEU A 355 -1.19 -5.32 1.82
N LEU A 356 -1.32 -6.30 2.73
CA LEU A 356 -2.59 -6.66 3.33
C LEU A 356 -2.77 -6.00 4.70
N ASN A 357 -3.77 -5.15 4.83
CA ASN A 357 -4.07 -4.50 6.10
C ASN A 357 -4.70 -5.47 7.11
N VAL A 358 -4.10 -5.54 8.29
CA VAL A 358 -4.47 -6.38 9.42
C VAL A 358 -4.61 -5.50 10.66
N PRO A 359 -5.77 -4.84 10.88
CA PRO A 359 -5.89 -3.83 11.93
C PRO A 359 -6.00 -4.44 13.33
N PRO A 360 -5.26 -3.92 14.32
CA PRO A 360 -5.50 -4.20 15.74
C PRO A 360 -6.82 -3.59 16.20
N ASN A 361 -7.46 -4.22 17.19
CA ASN A 361 -8.71 -3.74 17.78
C ASN A 361 -8.49 -2.60 18.79
N ASN A 362 -9.56 -2.05 19.34
CA ASN A 362 -9.54 -0.96 20.33
C ASN A 362 -8.96 -1.34 21.69
N LYS A 363 -8.47 -2.56 21.88
CA LYS A 363 -7.70 -3.01 23.05
C LYS A 363 -6.21 -3.19 22.71
N GLY A 364 -5.78 -2.75 21.52
CA GLY A 364 -4.41 -2.91 21.06
C GLY A 364 -4.00 -4.36 20.78
N LYS A 365 -4.94 -5.21 20.40
CA LYS A 365 -4.73 -6.65 20.16
C LYS A 365 -5.34 -7.06 18.81
N LEU A 366 -4.85 -8.16 18.23
CA LEU A 366 -5.57 -8.80 17.13
C LEU A 366 -6.81 -9.52 17.66
N ASP A 367 -7.96 -9.31 17.02
CA ASP A 367 -9.11 -10.16 17.27
C ASP A 367 -8.78 -11.61 16.91
N PRO A 368 -9.19 -12.61 17.73
CA PRO A 368 -8.89 -14.02 17.48
C PRO A 368 -9.26 -14.47 16.06
N ALA A 369 -10.42 -14.05 15.55
CA ALA A 369 -10.88 -14.41 14.21
C ALA A 369 -9.98 -13.84 13.10
N ILE A 370 -9.44 -12.64 13.31
CA ILE A 370 -8.48 -12.01 12.37
C ILE A 370 -7.14 -12.73 12.47
N ALA A 371 -6.63 -12.98 13.67
CA ALA A 371 -5.37 -13.68 13.90
C ALA A 371 -5.37 -15.10 13.29
N ASP A 372 -6.46 -15.84 13.50
CA ASP A 372 -6.62 -17.18 12.93
C ASP A 372 -6.67 -17.13 11.40
N ARG A 373 -7.41 -16.18 10.83
CA ARG A 373 -7.48 -16.00 9.38
C ARG A 373 -6.13 -15.62 8.77
N VAL A 374 -5.34 -14.79 9.42
CA VAL A 374 -3.97 -14.45 9.00
C VAL A 374 -3.09 -15.70 8.97
N ARG A 375 -3.15 -16.55 10.02
CA ARG A 375 -2.39 -17.81 10.08
C ARG A 375 -2.84 -18.79 9.01
N GLU A 376 -4.15 -19.00 8.86
CA GLU A 376 -4.73 -19.86 7.82
C GLU A 376 -4.31 -19.41 6.42
N PHE A 377 -4.39 -18.11 6.15
CA PHE A 377 -3.97 -17.53 4.87
C PHE A 377 -2.49 -17.82 4.60
N GLY A 378 -1.62 -17.51 5.57
CA GLY A 378 -0.19 -17.77 5.43
C GLY A 378 0.15 -19.25 5.24
N GLN A 379 -0.62 -20.17 5.83
CA GLN A 379 -0.43 -21.62 5.62
C GLN A 379 -0.86 -22.08 4.23
N ASN A 380 -1.83 -21.42 3.62
CA ASN A 380 -2.40 -21.83 2.33
C ASN A 380 -1.64 -21.26 1.12
N ILE A 381 -0.80 -20.24 1.29
CA ILE A 381 0.02 -19.67 0.21
C ILE A 381 1.47 -20.17 0.22
N LYS A 382 1.89 -20.91 1.25
CA LYS A 382 3.19 -21.62 1.33
C LYS A 382 3.15 -22.92 0.56
#